data_a3e40a52c30292fd33be826646c605ed
#
_entry.id   a3e40a52c30292fd33be826646c605ed
#
_cell.length_a   1.000
_cell.length_b   1.000
_cell.length_c   1.000
_cell.angle_alpha   90.00
_cell.angle_beta   90.00
_cell.angle_gamma   90.00
#
_symmetry.space_group_name_H-M   'P 1'
#
loop_
_entity.id
_entity.type
_entity.pdbx_description
1 polymer ?
#
loop_
_entity_poly.entity_id
_entity_poly.type
_entity_poly.pdbx_seq_one_letter_code
_entity_poly.pdbx_strand_id
1 'polypeptide(L)'
;MFGMQQQLLKIGTLSLALLGCQLASANEFYSADRQWLFGDWNGERKQLEDQGYKFTAAIMSQAATNLDGGYNDDNILENAGQLTLGANFDLNKIAGWENTTAGLMITKREGNALTLERIKDPRASTLGNSQEIYGRGKIWRLTQAWIKTGFDDNRVQFKIGRMGMSDDFNSSQCEFQNLLLCGGQLGKSIGSIWYNWPVSLWGTNVKYQFAPDWSFGVGVYEVNPDNVKTDSDSDGFNLDMDNVEGATIPVELAWKPKLASFNGLPGEYKIGALYSTAESKDIRSGEMQDGKYSFWLNAQQQLTQHGADPKRGLYISFNGVVNDKDTTFVESTQQLALWYKGPFDSRPNDSIGFGLANYVVNDRVTDKQIATNEGRGYYSYDMLASDYVSIQHDELNVELNYTYQWSPAVMLRPNLQYIYQPSGVKEVDDAWVAGLSVKVNF
;
A
#
# COMPACT_ATOMS: atom_id res chain seq x y z
N MET A 1 16.31 11.78 -29.70
CA MET A 1 16.13 10.47 -30.40
C MET A 1 17.04 9.34 -29.88
N PHE A 2 18.23 9.59 -29.35
CA PHE A 2 19.12 8.54 -28.81
C PHE A 2 18.73 8.05 -27.38
N GLY A 3 18.05 8.86 -26.57
CA GLY A 3 17.67 8.49 -25.21
C GLY A 3 16.51 7.50 -25.12
N MET A 4 15.57 7.56 -26.04
CA MET A 4 14.38 6.71 -26.07
C MET A 4 14.68 5.26 -26.47
N GLN A 5 15.74 5.03 -27.30
CA GLN A 5 16.17 3.67 -27.65
C GLN A 5 16.89 2.94 -26.49
N GLN A 6 17.59 3.64 -25.61
CA GLN A 6 18.25 3.02 -24.47
C GLN A 6 17.27 2.65 -23.35
N GLN A 7 16.16 3.37 -23.20
CA GLN A 7 15.11 3.01 -22.23
C GLN A 7 14.29 1.81 -22.72
N LEU A 8 13.97 1.74 -23.99
CA LEU A 8 13.31 0.56 -24.60
C LEU A 8 14.17 -0.71 -24.51
N LEU A 9 15.50 -0.59 -24.54
CA LEU A 9 16.40 -1.74 -24.37
C LEU A 9 16.44 -2.25 -22.93
N LYS A 10 16.29 -1.39 -21.91
CA LYS A 10 16.24 -1.81 -20.50
C LYS A 10 14.94 -2.52 -20.15
N ILE A 11 13.83 -2.17 -20.80
CA ILE A 11 12.54 -2.88 -20.69
C ILE A 11 12.62 -4.24 -21.41
N GLY A 12 13.35 -4.30 -22.53
CA GLY A 12 13.51 -5.52 -23.34
C GLY A 12 14.34 -6.61 -22.67
N THR A 13 15.32 -6.27 -21.84
CA THR A 13 16.23 -7.27 -21.25
C THR A 13 15.61 -8.04 -20.06
N LEU A 14 14.65 -7.46 -19.34
CA LEU A 14 13.90 -8.21 -18.32
C LEU A 14 12.85 -9.14 -18.98
N SER A 15 12.35 -8.79 -20.17
CA SER A 15 11.35 -9.57 -20.90
C SER A 15 11.95 -10.79 -21.63
N LEU A 16 13.22 -10.80 -21.95
CA LEU A 16 13.86 -11.89 -22.73
C LEU A 16 14.47 -13.02 -21.89
N ALA A 17 14.76 -12.79 -20.61
CA ALA A 17 15.28 -13.85 -19.73
C ALA A 17 14.21 -14.90 -19.34
N LEU A 18 12.93 -14.62 -19.61
CA LEU A 18 11.79 -15.52 -19.32
C LEU A 18 11.40 -16.40 -20.52
N LEU A 19 12.02 -16.27 -21.68
CA LEU A 19 11.68 -17.01 -22.89
C LEU A 19 12.41 -18.36 -23.05
N GLY A 20 13.18 -18.79 -22.05
CA GLY A 20 14.00 -20.00 -22.10
C GLY A 20 13.36 -21.31 -21.61
N CYS A 21 12.15 -21.32 -21.08
CA CYS A 21 11.49 -22.52 -20.62
C CYS A 21 10.39 -22.97 -21.59
N GLN A 22 10.70 -24.01 -22.32
CA GLN A 22 9.87 -24.97 -23.08
C GLN A 22 8.49 -24.49 -23.57
N LEU A 23 8.35 -24.49 -24.88
CA LEU A 23 7.10 -24.40 -25.65
C LEU A 23 6.03 -25.42 -25.18
N ALA A 24 5.40 -25.14 -24.05
CA ALA A 24 4.06 -25.66 -23.78
C ALA A 24 3.15 -25.09 -24.87
N SER A 25 2.30 -25.93 -25.45
CA SER A 25 1.46 -25.62 -26.58
C SER A 25 0.85 -24.21 -26.49
N ALA A 26 1.01 -23.39 -27.53
CA ALA A 26 0.63 -21.97 -27.54
C ALA A 26 -0.85 -21.70 -27.11
N ASN A 27 -1.73 -22.69 -27.23
CA ASN A 27 -3.13 -22.61 -26.82
C ASN A 27 -3.34 -22.54 -25.29
N GLU A 28 -2.45 -23.12 -24.47
CA GLU A 28 -2.57 -23.02 -23.02
C GLU A 28 -2.05 -21.67 -22.48
N PHE A 29 -1.11 -21.03 -23.16
CA PHE A 29 -0.54 -19.75 -22.72
C PHE A 29 -1.58 -18.62 -22.73
N TYR A 30 -2.57 -18.67 -23.59
CA TYR A 30 -3.62 -17.65 -23.74
C TYR A 30 -4.96 -18.04 -23.06
N SER A 31 -5.01 -19.12 -22.29
CA SER A 31 -6.25 -19.52 -21.61
C SER A 31 -6.69 -18.49 -20.59
N ALA A 32 -7.95 -18.05 -20.68
CA ALA A 32 -8.58 -17.11 -19.76
C ALA A 32 -8.72 -17.66 -18.32
N ASP A 33 -8.62 -18.98 -18.15
CA ASP A 33 -8.76 -19.69 -16.86
C ASP A 33 -7.42 -19.93 -16.15
N ARG A 34 -6.33 -19.49 -16.74
CA ARG A 34 -4.99 -19.79 -16.24
C ARG A 34 -4.73 -19.05 -14.92
N GLN A 35 -4.53 -19.80 -13.83
CA GLN A 35 -4.28 -19.25 -12.49
C GLN A 35 -2.88 -18.65 -12.32
N TRP A 36 -1.87 -19.26 -13.00
CA TRP A 36 -0.47 -18.84 -12.94
C TRP A 36 0.12 -18.79 -14.34
N LEU A 37 0.96 -17.82 -14.64
CA LEU A 37 1.53 -17.65 -15.97
C LEU A 37 2.29 -18.89 -16.45
N PHE A 38 3.02 -19.57 -15.56
CA PHE A 38 3.76 -20.81 -15.87
C PHE A 38 2.98 -22.10 -15.57
N GLY A 39 1.64 -21.98 -15.35
CA GLY A 39 0.77 -23.12 -15.09
C GLY A 39 0.98 -23.76 -13.73
N ASP A 40 0.53 -25.00 -13.60
CA ASP A 40 0.53 -25.78 -12.36
C ASP A 40 1.73 -26.73 -12.23
N TRP A 41 2.72 -26.62 -13.11
CA TRP A 41 3.92 -27.47 -13.18
C TRP A 41 3.56 -28.96 -13.36
N ASN A 42 2.62 -29.27 -14.25
CA ASN A 42 2.07 -30.61 -14.46
C ASN A 42 1.43 -31.22 -13.19
N GLY A 43 0.79 -30.40 -12.37
CA GLY A 43 0.12 -30.83 -11.14
C GLY A 43 1.01 -30.81 -9.89
N GLU A 44 2.34 -30.61 -10.01
CA GLU A 44 3.26 -30.56 -8.86
C GLU A 44 2.92 -29.41 -7.91
N ARG A 45 2.50 -28.24 -8.44
CA ARG A 45 2.12 -27.08 -7.61
C ARG A 45 0.95 -27.42 -6.71
N LYS A 46 -0.08 -28.08 -7.25
CA LYS A 46 -1.21 -28.53 -6.45
C LYS A 46 -0.81 -29.58 -5.42
N GLN A 47 0.06 -30.52 -5.79
CA GLN A 47 0.57 -31.53 -4.87
C GLN A 47 1.33 -30.88 -3.70
N LEU A 48 2.15 -29.85 -3.94
CA LEU A 48 2.84 -29.09 -2.90
C LEU A 48 1.85 -28.34 -2.00
N GLU A 49 0.82 -27.72 -2.56
CA GLU A 49 -0.25 -27.05 -1.78
C GLU A 49 -1.01 -28.06 -0.90
N ASP A 50 -1.31 -29.25 -1.42
CA ASP A 50 -1.95 -30.31 -0.66
C ASP A 50 -1.07 -30.83 0.49
N GLN A 51 0.25 -30.75 0.35
CA GLN A 51 1.25 -31.05 1.39
C GLN A 51 1.50 -29.88 2.36
N GLY A 52 0.92 -28.71 2.12
CA GLY A 52 1.04 -27.54 3.00
C GLY A 52 2.00 -26.43 2.52
N TYR A 53 2.54 -26.53 1.30
CA TYR A 53 3.48 -25.56 0.73
C TYR A 53 2.79 -24.74 -0.36
N LYS A 54 2.55 -23.46 -0.14
CA LYS A 54 1.95 -22.55 -1.13
C LYS A 54 2.92 -21.47 -1.54
N PHE A 55 3.49 -21.57 -2.73
CA PHE A 55 4.44 -20.60 -3.27
C PHE A 55 3.75 -19.42 -3.95
N THR A 56 4.38 -18.26 -3.85
CA THR A 56 3.98 -17.02 -4.51
C THR A 56 5.16 -16.45 -5.29
N ALA A 57 4.95 -16.15 -6.56
CA ALA A 57 5.83 -15.33 -7.36
C ALA A 57 4.97 -14.37 -8.17
N ALA A 58 5.22 -13.07 -8.05
CA ALA A 58 4.44 -12.06 -8.75
C ALA A 58 5.31 -10.86 -9.12
N ILE A 59 5.01 -10.28 -10.28
CA ILE A 59 5.52 -8.97 -10.69
C ILE A 59 4.35 -8.00 -10.74
N MET A 60 4.56 -6.80 -10.23
CA MET A 60 3.68 -5.65 -10.44
C MET A 60 4.49 -4.52 -11.04
N SER A 61 3.96 -3.90 -12.08
CA SER A 61 4.55 -2.74 -12.76
C SER A 61 3.50 -1.64 -12.87
N GLN A 62 3.88 -0.42 -12.53
CA GLN A 62 3.03 0.76 -12.59
C GLN A 62 3.71 1.84 -13.41
N ALA A 63 3.23 2.03 -14.64
CA ALA A 63 3.62 3.14 -15.50
C ALA A 63 2.73 4.35 -15.21
N ALA A 64 3.31 5.56 -15.28
CA ALA A 64 2.58 6.81 -15.14
C ALA A 64 3.22 7.90 -16.01
N THR A 65 2.37 8.77 -16.58
CA THR A 65 2.79 9.96 -17.33
C THR A 65 1.93 11.14 -16.93
N ASN A 66 2.54 12.33 -16.75
CA ASN A 66 1.78 13.56 -16.64
C ASN A 66 1.22 13.95 -18.01
N LEU A 67 -0.06 14.28 -18.05
CA LEU A 67 -0.75 14.79 -19.23
C LEU A 67 -0.73 16.32 -19.26
N ASP A 68 -0.79 16.92 -18.07
CA ASP A 68 -0.85 18.37 -17.88
C ASP A 68 -0.54 18.70 -16.41
N GLY A 69 0.02 19.87 -16.13
CA GLY A 69 0.26 20.40 -14.81
C GLY A 69 1.39 19.71 -14.02
N GLY A 70 1.42 19.98 -12.71
CA GLY A 70 2.51 19.63 -11.80
C GLY A 70 3.57 20.72 -11.71
N TYR A 71 4.64 20.47 -10.98
CA TYR A 71 5.76 21.38 -10.83
C TYR A 71 6.55 21.59 -12.14
N ASN A 72 6.60 20.58 -12.97
CA ASN A 72 7.15 20.60 -14.31
C ASN A 72 6.18 19.85 -15.25
N ASP A 73 5.61 20.56 -16.22
CA ASP A 73 4.60 20.09 -17.16
C ASP A 73 5.16 19.30 -18.35
N ASP A 74 6.51 19.19 -18.48
CA ASP A 74 7.13 18.35 -19.51
C ASP A 74 6.67 16.90 -19.36
N ASN A 75 6.04 16.37 -20.41
CA ASN A 75 5.57 14.97 -20.39
C ASN A 75 6.74 13.99 -20.25
N ILE A 76 6.63 13.07 -19.31
CA ILE A 76 7.57 11.97 -19.13
C ILE A 76 6.80 10.70 -18.77
N LEU A 77 7.29 9.56 -19.19
CA LEU A 77 6.78 8.26 -18.76
C LEU A 77 7.74 7.67 -17.73
N GLU A 78 7.26 7.50 -16.51
CA GLU A 78 7.99 6.81 -15.44
C GLU A 78 7.34 5.48 -15.10
N ASN A 79 8.16 4.54 -14.65
CA ASN A 79 7.70 3.22 -14.27
C ASN A 79 8.30 2.78 -12.95
N ALA A 80 7.46 2.32 -12.04
CA ALA A 80 7.84 1.61 -10.82
C ALA A 80 7.48 0.13 -10.95
N GLY A 81 8.34 -0.74 -10.43
CA GLY A 81 8.17 -2.19 -10.49
C GLY A 81 8.42 -2.85 -9.13
N GLN A 82 7.71 -3.94 -8.86
CA GLN A 82 7.92 -4.78 -7.68
C GLN A 82 7.89 -6.25 -8.07
N LEU A 83 8.94 -6.98 -7.71
CA LEU A 83 8.98 -8.43 -7.68
C LEU A 83 8.66 -8.90 -6.26
N THR A 84 7.79 -9.88 -6.14
CA THR A 84 7.42 -10.53 -4.88
C THR A 84 7.66 -12.02 -5.00
N LEU A 85 8.43 -12.60 -4.07
CA LEU A 85 8.67 -14.04 -3.96
C LEU A 85 8.37 -14.47 -2.53
N GLY A 86 7.69 -15.59 -2.36
CA GLY A 86 7.37 -16.06 -1.02
C GLY A 86 6.73 -17.43 -0.96
N ALA A 87 6.47 -17.86 0.27
CA ALA A 87 5.75 -19.08 0.57
C ALA A 87 4.90 -18.92 1.84
N ASN A 88 3.73 -19.56 1.83
CA ASN A 88 2.93 -19.82 3.03
C ASN A 88 2.96 -21.30 3.33
N PHE A 89 3.07 -21.65 4.60
CA PHE A 89 3.21 -23.00 5.11
C PHE A 89 2.04 -23.35 6.03
N ASP A 90 1.34 -24.42 5.72
CA ASP A 90 0.36 -25.06 6.61
C ASP A 90 1.12 -26.04 7.52
N LEU A 91 1.48 -25.60 8.72
CA LEU A 91 2.29 -26.40 9.64
C LEU A 91 1.51 -27.58 10.25
N ASN A 92 0.18 -27.59 10.14
CA ASN A 92 -0.59 -28.78 10.49
C ASN A 92 -0.28 -29.94 9.52
N LYS A 93 -0.29 -29.64 8.22
CA LYS A 93 0.04 -30.64 7.19
C LYS A 93 1.51 -31.05 7.20
N ILE A 94 2.41 -30.07 7.43
CA ILE A 94 3.86 -30.28 7.35
C ILE A 94 4.42 -30.97 8.60
N ALA A 95 3.95 -30.55 9.78
CA ALA A 95 4.56 -30.92 11.08
C ALA A 95 3.54 -31.39 12.14
N GLY A 96 2.24 -31.44 11.82
CA GLY A 96 1.19 -31.79 12.77
C GLY A 96 0.88 -30.70 13.81
N TRP A 97 1.30 -29.45 13.57
CA TRP A 97 1.02 -28.31 14.45
C TRP A 97 -0.37 -27.75 14.11
N GLU A 98 -1.37 -28.17 14.88
CA GLU A 98 -2.75 -27.79 14.63
C GLU A 98 -2.94 -26.27 14.60
N ASN A 99 -3.80 -25.82 13.69
CA ASN A 99 -4.18 -24.39 13.52
C ASN A 99 -2.98 -23.44 13.35
N THR A 100 -1.83 -23.95 12.90
CA THR A 100 -0.61 -23.18 12.80
C THR A 100 -0.18 -22.99 11.35
N THR A 101 0.13 -21.75 11.00
CA THR A 101 0.62 -21.36 9.67
C THR A 101 1.87 -20.50 9.82
N ALA A 102 2.73 -20.49 8.80
CA ALA A 102 3.88 -19.59 8.72
C ALA A 102 3.92 -18.92 7.34
N GLY A 103 4.52 -17.74 7.28
CA GLY A 103 4.73 -17.00 6.04
C GLY A 103 6.14 -16.50 5.92
N LEU A 104 6.70 -16.61 4.72
CA LEU A 104 8.00 -16.02 4.36
C LEU A 104 7.83 -15.29 3.04
N MET A 105 8.25 -14.01 2.97
CA MET A 105 8.15 -13.23 1.75
C MET A 105 9.27 -12.22 1.63
N ILE A 106 9.83 -12.11 0.42
CA ILE A 106 10.81 -11.11 0.04
C ILE A 106 10.28 -10.31 -1.14
N THR A 107 10.68 -9.04 -1.21
CA THR A 107 10.33 -8.14 -2.32
C THR A 107 11.57 -7.41 -2.83
N LYS A 108 11.53 -7.05 -4.11
CA LYS A 108 12.49 -6.13 -4.75
C LYS A 108 11.68 -5.05 -5.45
N ARG A 109 11.99 -3.77 -5.18
CA ARG A 109 11.43 -2.64 -5.92
C ARG A 109 12.48 -2.00 -6.81
N GLU A 110 12.03 -1.50 -7.96
CA GLU A 110 12.87 -0.82 -8.96
C GLU A 110 12.08 0.30 -9.65
N GLY A 111 12.77 1.17 -10.36
CA GLY A 111 12.16 2.20 -11.19
C GLY A 111 12.10 3.57 -10.52
N ASN A 112 11.30 4.48 -11.09
CA ASN A 112 11.17 5.87 -10.67
C ASN A 112 9.68 6.21 -10.48
N ALA A 113 9.42 7.31 -9.76
CA ALA A 113 8.07 7.82 -9.55
C ALA A 113 7.86 9.14 -10.30
N LEU A 114 6.81 9.20 -11.10
CA LEU A 114 6.41 10.42 -11.80
C LEU A 114 6.21 11.59 -10.83
N THR A 115 5.62 11.33 -9.66
CA THR A 115 5.38 12.37 -8.65
C THR A 115 6.65 13.08 -8.23
N LEU A 116 7.77 12.36 -8.07
CA LEU A 116 9.06 12.95 -7.67
C LEU A 116 9.75 13.67 -8.81
N GLU A 117 9.55 13.21 -10.05
CA GLU A 117 10.23 13.74 -11.22
C GLU A 117 9.55 14.96 -11.83
N ARG A 118 8.20 15.08 -11.68
CA ARG A 118 7.42 16.10 -12.40
C ARG A 118 6.33 16.76 -11.56
N ILE A 119 5.65 16.03 -10.67
CA ILE A 119 4.37 16.48 -10.13
C ILE A 119 4.56 17.40 -8.93
N LYS A 120 5.39 17.01 -7.94
CA LYS A 120 5.58 17.78 -6.71
C LYS A 120 6.71 18.82 -6.83
N ASP A 121 6.64 19.90 -6.06
CA ASP A 121 7.80 20.75 -5.80
C ASP A 121 8.93 19.92 -5.14
N PRO A 122 10.16 19.87 -5.70
CA PRO A 122 11.25 19.09 -5.13
C PRO A 122 11.57 19.43 -3.66
N ARG A 123 11.29 20.66 -3.20
CA ARG A 123 11.52 21.14 -1.84
C ARG A 123 10.42 20.73 -0.85
N ALA A 124 9.24 20.32 -1.36
CA ALA A 124 8.11 19.89 -0.54
C ALA A 124 8.30 18.46 -0.03
N SER A 125 7.81 18.17 1.17
CA SER A 125 7.63 16.80 1.64
C SER A 125 6.57 16.09 0.79
N THR A 126 6.82 14.84 0.39
CA THR A 126 5.89 14.07 -0.43
C THR A 126 4.68 13.65 0.42
N LEU A 127 3.46 13.98 -0.01
CA LEU A 127 2.21 13.48 0.56
C LEU A 127 1.74 12.23 -0.18
N GLY A 128 1.37 12.38 -1.44
CA GLY A 128 0.90 11.32 -2.32
C GLY A 128 1.95 10.83 -3.32
N ASN A 129 1.60 9.75 -4.05
CA ASN A 129 2.35 9.26 -5.19
C ASN A 129 1.39 8.65 -6.21
N SER A 130 1.57 8.97 -7.48
CA SER A 130 0.78 8.40 -8.58
C SER A 130 1.01 6.90 -8.81
N GLN A 131 2.04 6.31 -8.16
CA GLN A 131 2.45 4.91 -8.27
C GLN A 131 2.69 4.33 -6.86
N GLU A 132 1.74 3.56 -6.33
CA GLU A 132 1.72 3.06 -4.95
C GLU A 132 2.89 2.14 -4.62
N ILE A 133 3.39 1.39 -5.61
CA ILE A 133 4.52 0.46 -5.40
C ILE A 133 5.88 1.16 -5.36
N TYR A 134 5.95 2.47 -5.60
CA TYR A 134 7.22 3.21 -5.48
C TYR A 134 7.55 3.53 -4.03
N GLY A 135 8.85 3.53 -3.71
CA GLY A 135 9.38 3.94 -2.41
C GLY A 135 9.97 2.78 -1.60
N ARG A 136 10.57 3.15 -0.48
CA ARG A 136 11.29 2.24 0.43
C ARG A 136 12.57 1.62 -0.17
N GLY A 137 13.21 2.32 -1.12
CA GLY A 137 14.47 1.95 -1.77
C GLY A 137 14.36 0.94 -2.87
N LYS A 138 15.41 0.88 -3.70
CA LYS A 138 15.56 -0.08 -4.79
C LYS A 138 16.40 -1.27 -4.32
N ILE A 139 16.02 -1.89 -3.20
CA ILE A 139 16.71 -2.97 -2.53
C ILE A 139 15.81 -4.20 -2.35
N TRP A 140 16.41 -5.35 -2.10
CA TRP A 140 15.68 -6.51 -1.61
C TRP A 140 15.26 -6.30 -0.16
N ARG A 141 14.05 -6.75 0.22
CA ARG A 141 13.54 -6.70 1.59
C ARG A 141 12.94 -8.01 2.03
N LEU A 142 13.24 -8.41 3.26
CA LEU A 142 12.44 -9.40 3.97
C LEU A 142 11.13 -8.73 4.40
N THR A 143 10.08 -8.98 3.64
CA THR A 143 8.80 -8.31 3.84
C THR A 143 7.93 -9.01 4.88
N GLN A 144 8.05 -10.34 4.97
CA GLN A 144 7.35 -11.15 5.97
C GLN A 144 8.20 -12.36 6.38
N ALA A 145 8.25 -12.65 7.67
CA ALA A 145 8.74 -13.91 8.25
C ALA A 145 8.05 -14.12 9.61
N TRP A 146 6.92 -14.80 9.60
CA TRP A 146 6.05 -14.92 10.79
C TRP A 146 5.49 -16.32 10.96
N ILE A 147 5.08 -16.62 12.20
CA ILE A 147 4.27 -17.79 12.58
C ILE A 147 2.98 -17.27 13.21
N LYS A 148 1.86 -17.90 12.85
CA LYS A 148 0.54 -17.65 13.42
C LYS A 148 -0.10 -18.96 13.87
N THR A 149 -0.61 -19.00 15.10
CA THR A 149 -1.32 -20.15 15.64
C THR A 149 -2.69 -19.73 16.20
N GLY A 150 -3.64 -20.64 16.12
CA GLY A 150 -5.01 -20.46 16.62
C GLY A 150 -5.31 -21.39 17.80
N PHE A 151 -6.04 -20.88 18.76
CA PHE A 151 -6.54 -21.58 19.93
C PHE A 151 -8.05 -21.45 20.00
N ASP A 152 -8.72 -22.33 20.76
CA ASP A 152 -10.15 -22.28 21.00
C ASP A 152 -10.95 -22.19 19.68
N ASP A 153 -10.79 -23.20 18.82
CA ASP A 153 -11.37 -23.25 17.47
C ASP A 153 -11.05 -22.01 16.61
N ASN A 154 -9.83 -21.51 16.73
CA ASN A 154 -9.34 -20.29 16.06
C ASN A 154 -10.00 -18.98 16.53
N ARG A 155 -10.76 -18.97 17.63
CA ARG A 155 -11.29 -17.73 18.20
C ARG A 155 -10.19 -16.82 18.74
N VAL A 156 -9.12 -17.37 19.28
CA VAL A 156 -7.91 -16.64 19.67
C VAL A 156 -6.81 -16.95 18.66
N GLN A 157 -6.27 -15.96 18.00
CA GLN A 157 -5.16 -16.08 17.07
C GLN A 157 -3.97 -15.29 17.59
N PHE A 158 -2.82 -15.92 17.65
CA PHE A 158 -1.55 -15.33 18.03
C PHE A 158 -0.60 -15.34 16.83
N LYS A 159 0.04 -14.21 16.52
CA LYS A 159 1.01 -14.06 15.43
C LYS A 159 2.26 -13.38 15.94
N ILE A 160 3.44 -13.88 15.57
CA ILE A 160 4.73 -13.34 15.96
C ILE A 160 5.72 -13.45 14.80
N GLY A 161 6.63 -12.48 14.69
CA GLY A 161 7.71 -12.46 13.71
C GLY A 161 7.95 -11.10 13.08
N ARG A 162 8.50 -11.11 11.87
CA ARG A 162 8.68 -9.93 11.02
C ARG A 162 7.45 -9.77 10.13
N MET A 163 6.73 -8.63 10.28
CA MET A 163 5.49 -8.37 9.53
C MET A 163 5.20 -6.88 9.43
N GLY A 164 4.41 -6.46 8.44
CA GLY A 164 3.86 -5.11 8.37
C GLY A 164 2.67 -4.97 9.31
N MET A 165 2.56 -3.85 10.03
CA MET A 165 1.42 -3.59 10.92
C MET A 165 0.09 -3.51 10.15
N SER A 166 0.08 -2.97 8.93
CA SER A 166 -1.11 -2.85 8.09
C SER A 166 -1.64 -4.18 7.55
N ASP A 167 -0.93 -5.29 7.74
CA ASP A 167 -1.44 -6.62 7.44
C ASP A 167 -2.56 -7.02 8.43
N ASP A 168 -2.49 -6.52 9.66
CA ASP A 168 -3.37 -6.93 10.76
C ASP A 168 -4.24 -5.78 11.31
N PHE A 169 -3.80 -4.50 11.19
CA PHE A 169 -4.49 -3.31 11.71
C PHE A 169 -4.65 -2.24 10.63
N ASN A 170 -5.73 -1.46 10.67
CA ASN A 170 -6.06 -0.44 9.65
C ASN A 170 -5.97 -0.99 8.21
N SER A 171 -6.15 -2.29 8.03
CA SER A 171 -6.07 -2.92 6.71
C SER A 171 -7.25 -2.51 5.82
N SER A 172 -6.99 -2.20 4.56
CA SER A 172 -7.99 -1.80 3.57
C SER A 172 -7.64 -2.37 2.20
N GLN A 173 -8.62 -2.40 1.29
CA GLN A 173 -8.43 -2.86 -0.08
C GLN A 173 -7.53 -1.91 -0.86
N CYS A 174 -6.81 -2.44 -1.85
CA CYS A 174 -5.99 -1.69 -2.79
C CYS A 174 -6.48 -1.92 -4.22
N GLU A 175 -7.47 -1.14 -4.64
CA GLU A 175 -8.07 -1.20 -5.99
C GLU A 175 -7.62 -0.05 -6.88
N PHE A 176 -6.57 0.69 -6.51
CA PHE A 176 -6.10 1.91 -7.16
C PHE A 176 -4.59 1.88 -7.37
N GLN A 177 -4.10 2.69 -8.32
CA GLN A 177 -2.67 2.90 -8.52
C GLN A 177 -2.12 4.04 -7.67
N ASN A 178 -2.94 5.06 -7.38
CA ASN A 178 -2.52 6.17 -6.54
C ASN A 178 -2.30 5.70 -5.09
N LEU A 179 -1.16 6.07 -4.51
CA LEU A 179 -0.77 5.66 -3.16
C LEU A 179 -1.82 6.04 -2.12
N LEU A 180 -2.40 7.25 -2.19
CA LEU A 180 -3.34 7.73 -1.19
C LEU A 180 -4.69 6.99 -1.25
N LEU A 181 -4.97 6.26 -2.33
CA LEU A 181 -6.17 5.46 -2.52
C LEU A 181 -5.96 3.96 -2.27
N CYS A 182 -4.73 3.49 -2.04
CA CYS A 182 -4.40 2.08 -1.91
C CYS A 182 -4.13 1.68 -0.47
N GLY A 183 -4.91 0.74 0.09
CA GLY A 183 -4.63 0.12 1.38
C GLY A 183 -4.79 1.03 2.61
N GLY A 184 -4.23 0.61 3.74
CA GLY A 184 -4.30 1.34 5.01
C GLY A 184 -3.67 2.73 4.95
N GLN A 185 -4.32 3.72 5.57
CA GLN A 185 -3.91 5.12 5.49
C GLN A 185 -2.91 5.50 6.58
N LEU A 186 -2.96 4.82 7.72
CA LEU A 186 -2.18 5.19 8.90
C LEU A 186 -0.68 5.23 8.64
N GLY A 187 -0.11 4.19 8.03
CA GLY A 187 1.33 4.12 7.74
C GLY A 187 1.83 5.06 6.64
N LYS A 188 0.94 5.88 6.06
CA LYS A 188 1.29 6.94 5.11
C LYS A 188 1.29 8.32 5.77
N SER A 189 0.62 8.47 6.91
CA SER A 189 0.37 9.75 7.55
C SER A 189 1.02 9.93 8.92
N ILE A 190 1.20 8.86 9.70
CA ILE A 190 1.66 8.94 11.10
C ILE A 190 3.20 9.12 11.23
N GLY A 191 3.97 8.82 10.17
CA GLY A 191 5.43 8.93 10.19
C GLY A 191 6.15 7.66 10.65
N SER A 192 7.31 7.84 11.28
CA SER A 192 8.31 6.79 11.51
C SER A 192 7.94 5.67 12.51
N ILE A 193 6.75 5.70 13.09
CA ILE A 193 6.31 4.68 14.05
C ILE A 193 5.44 3.58 13.43
N TRP A 194 5.08 3.70 12.14
CA TRP A 194 4.27 2.74 11.41
C TRP A 194 4.73 2.64 9.98
N TYR A 195 5.05 1.44 9.54
CA TYR A 195 5.44 1.20 8.16
C TYR A 195 4.50 0.20 7.50
N ASN A 196 4.10 0.52 6.26
CA ASN A 196 3.34 -0.36 5.39
C ASN A 196 4.30 -1.24 4.56
N TRP A 197 3.74 -2.23 3.88
CA TRP A 197 4.41 -3.00 2.84
C TRP A 197 5.31 -2.13 1.95
N PRO A 198 6.55 -2.54 1.64
CA PRO A 198 7.18 -3.83 1.90
C PRO A 198 8.07 -3.89 3.16
N VAL A 199 7.96 -2.93 4.06
CA VAL A 199 8.74 -2.91 5.30
C VAL A 199 8.11 -3.82 6.33
N SER A 200 8.92 -4.66 6.97
CA SER A 200 8.52 -5.48 8.10
C SER A 200 9.21 -5.04 9.38
N LEU A 201 8.54 -5.28 10.49
CA LEU A 201 8.97 -4.95 11.85
C LEU A 201 8.91 -6.23 12.70
N TRP A 202 9.75 -6.34 13.71
CA TRP A 202 9.54 -7.31 14.76
C TRP A 202 8.29 -6.97 15.54
N GLY A 203 7.40 -7.93 15.70
CA GLY A 203 6.17 -7.69 16.41
C GLY A 203 5.41 -8.95 16.74
N THR A 204 4.39 -8.75 17.57
CA THR A 204 3.44 -9.79 17.94
C THR A 204 2.05 -9.18 18.00
N ASN A 205 1.04 -9.98 17.69
CA ASN A 205 -0.35 -9.57 17.90
C ASN A 205 -1.22 -10.75 18.33
N VAL A 206 -2.30 -10.39 18.99
CA VAL A 206 -3.38 -11.30 19.35
C VAL A 206 -4.70 -10.75 18.79
N LYS A 207 -5.47 -11.62 18.15
CA LYS A 207 -6.83 -11.34 17.69
C LYS A 207 -7.79 -12.28 18.36
N TYR A 208 -8.85 -11.74 18.98
CA TYR A 208 -9.89 -12.49 19.65
C TYR A 208 -11.25 -12.26 19.02
N GLN A 209 -11.88 -13.33 18.49
CA GLN A 209 -13.24 -13.33 17.99
C GLN A 209 -14.19 -13.69 19.13
N PHE A 210 -14.76 -12.68 19.77
CA PHE A 210 -15.63 -12.87 20.94
C PHE A 210 -17.10 -13.09 20.57
N ALA A 211 -17.49 -12.79 19.34
CA ALA A 211 -18.79 -13.13 18.76
C ALA A 211 -18.63 -13.49 17.26
N PRO A 212 -19.63 -14.09 16.59
CA PRO A 212 -19.51 -14.55 15.19
C PRO A 212 -19.06 -13.47 14.20
N ASP A 213 -19.47 -12.22 14.43
CA ASP A 213 -19.19 -11.06 13.59
C ASP A 213 -18.32 -10.00 14.25
N TRP A 214 -17.87 -10.21 15.51
CA TRP A 214 -17.05 -9.28 16.25
C TRP A 214 -15.68 -9.83 16.62
N SER A 215 -14.65 -9.03 16.40
CA SER A 215 -13.30 -9.37 16.86
C SER A 215 -12.58 -8.14 17.42
N PHE A 216 -11.68 -8.39 18.36
CA PHE A 216 -10.78 -7.40 18.93
C PHE A 216 -9.34 -7.84 18.69
N GLY A 217 -8.48 -6.92 18.29
CA GLY A 217 -7.04 -7.13 18.08
C GLY A 217 -6.20 -6.19 18.92
N VAL A 218 -5.06 -6.68 19.40
CA VAL A 218 -4.00 -5.88 20.01
C VAL A 218 -2.66 -6.37 19.52
N GLY A 219 -1.73 -5.45 19.26
CA GLY A 219 -0.36 -5.76 18.82
C GLY A 219 0.68 -4.96 19.57
N VAL A 220 1.92 -5.42 19.50
CA VAL A 220 3.12 -4.69 19.94
C VAL A 220 4.17 -4.86 18.85
N TYR A 221 4.69 -3.76 18.34
CA TYR A 221 5.68 -3.74 17.26
C TYR A 221 6.82 -2.81 17.63
N GLU A 222 8.04 -3.18 17.28
CA GLU A 222 9.20 -2.31 17.46
C GLU A 222 9.09 -1.01 16.66
N VAL A 223 9.65 0.06 17.19
CA VAL A 223 9.99 1.26 16.44
C VAL A 223 11.49 1.28 16.25
N ASN A 224 11.94 0.94 15.05
CA ASN A 224 13.36 0.84 14.71
C ASN A 224 13.61 1.54 13.37
N PRO A 225 14.32 2.70 13.36
CA PRO A 225 14.61 3.47 12.15
C PRO A 225 15.46 2.70 11.13
N ASP A 226 16.20 1.68 11.56
CA ASP A 226 17.02 0.87 10.67
C ASP A 226 16.20 0.03 9.70
N ASN A 227 14.95 -0.27 10.02
CA ASN A 227 14.05 -1.02 9.13
C ASN A 227 13.77 -0.32 7.79
N VAL A 228 14.02 0.98 7.68
CA VAL A 228 13.80 1.75 6.43
C VAL A 228 15.09 2.21 5.76
N LYS A 229 16.24 1.86 6.27
CA LYS A 229 17.53 2.13 5.60
C LYS A 229 17.55 1.51 4.20
N THR A 230 18.28 2.15 3.29
CA THR A 230 18.35 1.78 1.85
C THR A 230 19.73 1.99 1.27
N ASP A 231 20.76 2.07 2.11
CA ASP A 231 22.13 2.35 1.68
C ASP A 231 22.77 1.14 1.00
N SER A 232 22.29 -0.08 1.35
CA SER A 232 22.73 -1.33 0.77
C SER A 232 21.61 -2.36 0.68
N ASP A 233 21.77 -3.39 -0.16
CA ASP A 233 20.81 -4.51 -0.26
C ASP A 233 20.68 -5.30 1.05
N SER A 234 21.71 -5.28 1.92
CA SER A 234 21.67 -5.93 3.23
C SER A 234 20.70 -5.26 4.21
N ASP A 235 20.44 -3.95 4.08
CA ASP A 235 19.55 -3.21 4.97
C ASP A 235 18.12 -3.76 4.97
N GLY A 236 17.68 -4.28 3.83
CA GLY A 236 16.37 -4.91 3.70
C GLY A 236 16.22 -6.25 4.43
N PHE A 237 17.32 -6.84 4.90
CA PHE A 237 17.37 -8.09 5.68
C PHE A 237 17.90 -7.87 7.11
N ASN A 238 18.02 -6.61 7.53
CA ASN A 238 18.43 -6.32 8.90
C ASN A 238 17.41 -6.90 9.89
N LEU A 239 17.90 -7.76 10.80
CA LEU A 239 17.13 -8.39 11.87
C LEU A 239 17.54 -7.88 13.26
N ASP A 240 18.51 -6.95 13.32
CA ASP A 240 19.01 -6.42 14.58
C ASP A 240 17.97 -5.55 15.27
N MET A 241 18.02 -5.56 16.59
CA MET A 241 17.17 -4.76 17.46
C MET A 241 17.98 -3.67 18.21
N ASP A 242 19.21 -3.40 17.79
CA ASP A 242 20.13 -2.54 18.53
C ASP A 242 19.69 -1.07 18.60
N ASN A 243 18.95 -0.59 17.58
CA ASN A 243 18.46 0.78 17.48
C ASN A 243 16.94 0.91 17.69
N VAL A 244 16.35 0.02 18.48
CA VAL A 244 14.93 0.11 18.85
C VAL A 244 14.72 1.30 19.79
N GLU A 245 13.93 2.28 19.33
CA GLU A 245 13.62 3.53 20.05
C GLU A 245 12.34 3.42 20.91
N GLY A 246 11.56 2.35 20.75
CA GLY A 246 10.31 2.14 21.47
C GLY A 246 9.43 1.10 20.81
N ALA A 247 8.16 1.11 21.17
CA ALA A 247 7.14 0.20 20.66
C ALA A 247 5.88 0.95 20.23
N THR A 248 5.26 0.50 19.13
CA THR A 248 3.91 0.90 18.72
C THR A 248 2.91 -0.16 19.10
N ILE A 249 1.84 0.25 19.77
CA ILE A 249 0.79 -0.61 20.33
C ILE A 249 -0.55 -0.26 19.68
N PRO A 250 -0.92 -0.91 18.55
CA PRO A 250 -2.24 -0.76 17.93
C PRO A 250 -3.29 -1.62 18.65
N VAL A 251 -4.52 -1.09 18.71
CA VAL A 251 -5.73 -1.82 19.10
C VAL A 251 -6.81 -1.59 18.06
N GLU A 252 -7.60 -2.61 17.72
CA GLU A 252 -8.67 -2.52 16.72
C GLU A 252 -9.86 -3.38 17.11
N LEU A 253 -11.04 -2.80 17.04
CA LEU A 253 -12.34 -3.50 17.11
C LEU A 253 -12.90 -3.60 15.69
N ALA A 254 -13.23 -4.80 15.25
CA ALA A 254 -13.81 -5.06 13.94
C ALA A 254 -15.18 -5.72 14.05
N TRP A 255 -16.12 -5.24 13.22
CA TRP A 255 -17.48 -5.76 13.09
C TRP A 255 -17.75 -6.11 11.62
N LYS A 256 -18.19 -7.35 11.37
CA LYS A 256 -18.43 -7.90 10.02
C LYS A 256 -19.89 -8.35 9.86
N PRO A 257 -20.84 -7.42 9.87
CA PRO A 257 -22.27 -7.75 9.80
C PRO A 257 -22.75 -8.08 8.40
N LYS A 258 -23.94 -8.67 8.36
CA LYS A 258 -24.83 -8.70 7.19
C LYS A 258 -26.07 -7.89 7.50
N LEU A 259 -26.04 -6.59 7.19
CA LEU A 259 -27.08 -5.64 7.59
C LEU A 259 -28.34 -5.78 6.73
N ALA A 260 -29.52 -5.86 7.36
CA ALA A 260 -30.80 -5.91 6.66
C ALA A 260 -31.03 -4.65 5.79
N SER A 261 -30.55 -3.49 6.23
CA SER A 261 -30.58 -2.22 5.46
C SER A 261 -29.84 -2.29 4.11
N PHE A 262 -28.92 -3.24 3.96
CA PHE A 262 -28.20 -3.54 2.72
C PHE A 262 -28.56 -4.94 2.19
N ASN A 263 -29.82 -5.38 2.36
CA ASN A 263 -30.32 -6.67 1.89
C ASN A 263 -29.51 -7.88 2.38
N GLY A 264 -28.90 -7.80 3.55
CA GLY A 264 -28.07 -8.86 4.12
C GLY A 264 -26.69 -9.00 3.45
N LEU A 265 -26.28 -8.02 2.63
CA LEU A 265 -24.97 -8.00 2.01
C LEU A 265 -23.86 -7.70 3.05
N PRO A 266 -22.64 -8.26 2.84
CA PRO A 266 -21.57 -8.16 3.83
C PRO A 266 -21.02 -6.74 3.94
N GLY A 267 -20.75 -6.34 5.19
CA GLY A 267 -19.97 -5.15 5.54
C GLY A 267 -18.79 -5.49 6.42
N GLU A 268 -17.81 -4.60 6.52
CA GLU A 268 -16.72 -4.63 7.49
C GLU A 268 -16.48 -3.23 8.02
N TYR A 269 -16.56 -3.06 9.34
CA TYR A 269 -16.40 -1.80 10.03
C TYR A 269 -15.35 -1.98 11.12
N LYS A 270 -14.36 -1.09 11.16
CA LYS A 270 -13.24 -1.15 12.10
C LYS A 270 -13.03 0.21 12.74
N ILE A 271 -12.85 0.23 14.03
CA ILE A 271 -12.34 1.40 14.75
C ILE A 271 -11.09 1.00 15.50
N GLY A 272 -10.11 1.86 15.53
CA GLY A 272 -8.89 1.55 16.23
C GLY A 272 -8.13 2.78 16.69
N ALA A 273 -7.15 2.51 17.53
CA ALA A 273 -6.23 3.48 18.07
C ALA A 273 -4.82 2.88 18.15
N LEU A 274 -3.81 3.72 18.16
CA LEU A 274 -2.47 3.34 18.54
C LEU A 274 -1.90 4.30 19.57
N TYR A 275 -0.94 3.78 20.32
CA TYR A 275 0.00 4.55 21.10
C TYR A 275 1.42 4.05 20.82
N SER A 276 2.37 4.96 20.66
CA SER A 276 3.79 4.64 20.52
C SER A 276 4.55 5.22 21.71
N THR A 277 5.47 4.43 22.26
CA THR A 277 6.36 4.85 23.35
C THR A 277 7.64 5.54 22.84
N ALA A 278 7.87 5.51 21.51
CA ALA A 278 9.02 6.19 20.93
C ALA A 278 8.87 7.70 21.04
N GLU A 279 9.95 8.39 21.37
CA GLU A 279 10.01 9.84 21.39
C GLU A 279 9.75 10.42 19.99
N SER A 280 9.09 11.55 19.95
CA SER A 280 8.80 12.29 18.72
C SER A 280 9.04 13.78 18.93
N LYS A 281 9.54 14.44 17.87
CA LYS A 281 9.84 15.87 17.93
C LYS A 281 8.58 16.71 17.82
N ASP A 282 8.32 17.56 18.81
CA ASP A 282 7.25 18.55 18.74
C ASP A 282 7.50 19.54 17.59
N ILE A 283 6.46 19.81 16.80
CA ILE A 283 6.56 20.66 15.59
C ILE A 283 6.87 22.12 15.96
N ARG A 284 6.27 22.64 17.03
CA ARG A 284 6.42 24.05 17.43
C ARG A 284 7.70 24.30 18.22
N SER A 285 7.90 23.56 19.31
CA SER A 285 9.04 23.76 20.19
C SER A 285 10.33 23.16 19.64
N GLY A 286 10.22 22.08 18.88
CA GLY A 286 11.36 21.29 18.43
C GLY A 286 11.95 20.37 19.51
N GLU A 287 11.34 20.31 20.69
CA GLU A 287 11.75 19.45 21.80
C GLU A 287 11.23 18.02 21.58
N MET A 288 11.92 17.04 22.16
CA MET A 288 11.47 15.65 22.16
C MET A 288 10.34 15.48 23.17
N GLN A 289 9.30 14.77 22.77
CA GLN A 289 8.14 14.41 23.59
C GLN A 289 7.97 12.91 23.63
N ASP A 290 7.58 12.40 24.77
CA ASP A 290 7.21 11.01 24.96
C ASP A 290 5.85 10.71 24.34
N GLY A 291 5.80 9.64 23.59
CA GLY A 291 4.56 9.11 23.06
C GLY A 291 4.05 9.81 21.81
N LYS A 292 3.27 9.08 21.06
CA LYS A 292 2.54 9.51 19.87
C LYS A 292 1.30 8.66 19.73
N TYR A 293 0.20 9.26 19.29
CA TYR A 293 -1.06 8.51 19.16
C TYR A 293 -1.75 8.79 17.83
N SER A 294 -2.65 7.90 17.46
CA SER A 294 -3.55 8.08 16.32
C SER A 294 -4.83 7.26 16.50
N PHE A 295 -5.89 7.70 15.80
CA PHE A 295 -7.18 7.00 15.75
C PHE A 295 -7.59 6.79 14.31
N TRP A 296 -8.32 5.68 14.04
CA TRP A 296 -8.86 5.42 12.71
C TRP A 296 -10.25 4.83 12.74
N LEU A 297 -10.96 5.11 11.64
CA LEU A 297 -12.21 4.48 11.25
C LEU A 297 -12.04 3.91 9.84
N ASN A 298 -12.31 2.64 9.66
CA ASN A 298 -12.35 1.99 8.36
C ASN A 298 -13.71 1.29 8.20
N ALA A 299 -14.40 1.57 7.10
CA ALA A 299 -15.70 1.00 6.79
C ALA A 299 -15.73 0.54 5.33
N GLN A 300 -16.22 -0.66 5.09
CA GLN A 300 -16.50 -1.18 3.76
C GLN A 300 -17.87 -1.83 3.74
N GLN A 301 -18.68 -1.55 2.71
CA GLN A 301 -20.00 -2.13 2.55
C GLN A 301 -20.25 -2.51 1.10
N GLN A 302 -20.72 -3.73 0.87
CA GLN A 302 -21.33 -4.09 -0.40
C GLN A 302 -22.75 -3.51 -0.47
N LEU A 303 -23.01 -2.67 -1.48
CA LEU A 303 -24.29 -1.96 -1.66
C LEU A 303 -25.28 -2.73 -2.52
N THR A 304 -24.76 -3.43 -3.53
CA THR A 304 -25.58 -4.22 -4.47
C THR A 304 -24.95 -5.57 -4.75
N GLN A 305 -25.77 -6.52 -5.18
CA GLN A 305 -25.32 -7.78 -5.76
C GLN A 305 -25.69 -7.80 -7.25
N HIS A 306 -24.80 -8.29 -8.11
CA HIS A 306 -25.03 -8.46 -9.53
C HIS A 306 -25.16 -9.94 -9.89
N GLY A 307 -26.36 -10.33 -10.31
CA GLY A 307 -26.63 -11.74 -10.64
C GLY A 307 -26.55 -12.68 -9.43
N ALA A 308 -26.17 -13.92 -9.67
CA ALA A 308 -26.09 -14.96 -8.64
C ALA A 308 -24.77 -14.97 -7.86
N ASP A 309 -23.72 -14.35 -8.37
CA ASP A 309 -22.42 -14.29 -7.68
C ASP A 309 -22.46 -13.26 -6.53
N PRO A 310 -22.33 -13.70 -5.27
CA PRO A 310 -22.40 -12.81 -4.11
C PRO A 310 -21.24 -11.81 -4.02
N LYS A 311 -20.17 -12.00 -4.82
CA LYS A 311 -19.01 -11.10 -4.84
C LYS A 311 -19.09 -10.01 -5.90
N ARG A 312 -20.04 -10.12 -6.86
CA ARG A 312 -20.27 -9.11 -7.90
C ARG A 312 -21.23 -8.04 -7.39
N GLY A 313 -20.97 -6.78 -7.72
CA GLY A 313 -21.80 -5.65 -7.33
C GLY A 313 -21.01 -4.42 -6.96
N LEU A 314 -21.72 -3.40 -6.50
CA LEU A 314 -21.16 -2.13 -6.06
C LEU A 314 -20.72 -2.19 -4.60
N TYR A 315 -19.53 -1.69 -4.34
CA TYR A 315 -18.94 -1.53 -3.00
C TYR A 315 -18.59 -0.08 -2.75
N ILE A 316 -18.70 0.32 -1.49
CA ILE A 316 -18.20 1.59 -0.97
C ILE A 316 -17.23 1.32 0.18
N SER A 317 -16.17 2.12 0.28
CA SER A 317 -15.32 2.13 1.46
C SER A 317 -14.97 3.55 1.89
N PHE A 318 -14.76 3.69 3.19
CA PHE A 318 -14.22 4.88 3.82
C PHE A 318 -13.07 4.50 4.74
N ASN A 319 -11.98 5.26 4.72
CA ASN A 319 -10.89 5.12 5.68
C ASN A 319 -10.47 6.53 6.13
N GLY A 320 -10.71 6.83 7.40
CA GLY A 320 -10.36 8.10 8.04
C GLY A 320 -9.32 7.86 9.12
N VAL A 321 -8.32 8.74 9.19
CA VAL A 321 -7.28 8.73 10.23
C VAL A 321 -7.15 10.12 10.80
N VAL A 322 -6.98 10.22 12.12
CA VAL A 322 -6.63 11.46 12.84
C VAL A 322 -5.39 11.19 13.66
N ASN A 323 -4.36 11.99 13.45
CA ASN A 323 -3.05 11.83 14.05
C ASN A 323 -2.82 12.86 15.17
N ASP A 324 -1.84 12.59 16.01
CA ASP A 324 -1.32 13.52 16.99
C ASP A 324 -0.83 14.81 16.33
N LYS A 325 -1.40 15.96 16.73
CA LYS A 325 -1.09 17.28 16.18
C LYS A 325 0.25 17.84 16.64
N ASP A 326 0.76 17.37 17.76
CA ASP A 326 2.00 17.92 18.29
C ASP A 326 3.21 17.46 17.50
N THR A 327 3.17 16.23 16.97
CA THR A 327 4.34 15.56 16.39
C THR A 327 4.17 15.08 14.95
N THR A 328 2.97 15.21 14.34
CA THR A 328 2.71 14.62 13.03
C THR A 328 2.55 15.63 11.91
N PHE A 329 3.23 15.41 10.81
CA PHE A 329 3.19 16.25 9.61
C PHE A 329 1.78 16.29 8.97
N VAL A 330 1.13 15.14 8.85
CA VAL A 330 -0.25 15.01 8.33
C VAL A 330 -1.20 14.89 9.52
N GLU A 331 -2.07 15.87 9.70
CA GLU A 331 -3.03 15.91 10.80
C GLU A 331 -4.12 14.84 10.64
N SER A 332 -4.66 14.71 9.44
CA SER A 332 -5.72 13.74 9.14
C SER A 332 -5.73 13.29 7.69
N THR A 333 -6.36 12.14 7.45
CA THR A 333 -6.60 11.62 6.11
C THR A 333 -8.03 11.17 5.97
N GLN A 334 -8.64 11.40 4.80
CA GLN A 334 -9.96 10.91 4.44
C GLN A 334 -9.88 10.27 3.07
N GLN A 335 -10.21 8.99 2.98
CA GLN A 335 -10.30 8.24 1.74
C GLN A 335 -11.73 7.73 1.56
N LEU A 336 -12.30 7.97 0.40
CA LEU A 336 -13.58 7.42 -0.02
C LEU A 336 -13.36 6.69 -1.36
N ALA A 337 -13.83 5.45 -1.47
CA ALA A 337 -13.74 4.72 -2.72
C ALA A 337 -15.04 3.98 -3.03
N LEU A 338 -15.37 3.94 -4.31
CA LEU A 338 -16.45 3.17 -4.90
C LEU A 338 -15.83 2.23 -5.93
N TRP A 339 -16.22 0.97 -5.94
CA TRP A 339 -15.87 0.07 -7.04
C TRP A 339 -17.02 -0.89 -7.34
N TYR A 340 -17.23 -1.09 -8.64
CA TYR A 340 -18.18 -2.07 -9.14
C TYR A 340 -17.42 -3.30 -9.65
N LYS A 341 -17.57 -4.43 -8.97
CA LYS A 341 -16.95 -5.70 -9.34
C LYS A 341 -17.88 -6.49 -10.25
N GLY A 342 -17.36 -6.94 -11.40
CA GLY A 342 -18.11 -7.68 -12.40
C GLY A 342 -19.28 -6.90 -13.00
N PRO A 343 -19.06 -5.66 -13.55
CA PRO A 343 -20.13 -4.84 -14.09
C PRO A 343 -20.78 -5.45 -15.34
N PHE A 344 -20.07 -6.32 -16.04
CA PHE A 344 -20.54 -6.95 -17.30
C PHE A 344 -20.60 -8.46 -17.14
N ASP A 345 -21.67 -9.11 -17.62
CA ASP A 345 -21.83 -10.57 -17.56
C ASP A 345 -20.79 -11.30 -18.41
N SER A 346 -20.38 -10.72 -19.53
CA SER A 346 -19.29 -11.25 -20.36
C SER A 346 -17.90 -11.12 -19.72
N ARG A 347 -17.75 -10.25 -18.68
CA ARG A 347 -16.51 -9.93 -18.01
C ARG A 347 -16.71 -9.86 -16.47
N PRO A 348 -17.05 -11.00 -15.83
CA PRO A 348 -17.46 -11.02 -14.41
C PRO A 348 -16.31 -10.72 -13.42
N ASN A 349 -15.07 -10.79 -13.87
CA ASN A 349 -13.87 -10.56 -13.03
C ASN A 349 -13.31 -9.14 -13.15
N ASP A 350 -13.81 -8.35 -14.08
CA ASP A 350 -13.38 -6.97 -14.25
C ASP A 350 -13.97 -6.07 -13.15
N SER A 351 -13.40 -4.89 -12.96
CA SER A 351 -13.96 -3.88 -12.06
C SER A 351 -13.76 -2.46 -12.58
N ILE A 352 -14.66 -1.57 -12.16
CA ILE A 352 -14.53 -0.11 -12.36
C ILE A 352 -14.35 0.49 -10.98
N GLY A 353 -13.34 1.32 -10.78
CA GLY A 353 -13.05 1.99 -9.51
C GLY A 353 -13.03 3.50 -9.65
N PHE A 354 -13.61 4.19 -8.66
CA PHE A 354 -13.53 5.64 -8.48
C PHE A 354 -13.16 5.93 -7.03
N GLY A 355 -12.14 6.75 -6.80
CA GLY A 355 -11.68 7.08 -5.47
C GLY A 355 -11.30 8.54 -5.30
N LEU A 356 -11.45 9.02 -4.07
CA LEU A 356 -10.96 10.32 -3.60
C LEU A 356 -10.17 10.10 -2.32
N ALA A 357 -9.06 10.84 -2.17
CA ALA A 357 -8.31 10.87 -0.91
C ALA A 357 -7.84 12.30 -0.63
N ASN A 358 -8.17 12.81 0.54
CA ASN A 358 -7.71 14.11 1.04
C ASN A 358 -6.73 13.91 2.19
N TYR A 359 -5.59 14.57 2.12
CA TYR A 359 -4.55 14.57 3.14
C TYR A 359 -4.39 16.00 3.65
N VAL A 360 -4.67 16.19 4.92
CA VAL A 360 -4.62 17.48 5.60
C VAL A 360 -3.27 17.64 6.28
N VAL A 361 -2.49 18.58 5.79
CA VAL A 361 -1.21 18.96 6.45
C VAL A 361 -1.52 19.70 7.74
N ASN A 362 -0.78 19.41 8.77
CA ASN A 362 -0.91 20.06 10.07
C ASN A 362 -0.61 21.55 10.00
N ASP A 363 -1.53 22.39 10.44
CA ASP A 363 -1.36 23.85 10.45
C ASP A 363 -0.06 24.31 11.12
N ARG A 364 0.39 23.60 12.16
CA ARG A 364 1.67 23.92 12.83
C ARG A 364 2.89 23.76 11.92
N VAL A 365 2.81 22.82 10.97
CA VAL A 365 3.85 22.64 9.94
C VAL A 365 3.82 23.83 8.98
N THR A 366 2.63 24.18 8.49
CA THR A 366 2.40 25.31 7.60
C THR A 366 2.92 26.62 8.23
N ASP A 367 2.53 26.90 9.48
CA ASP A 367 2.98 28.09 10.24
C ASP A 367 4.51 28.13 10.37
N LYS A 368 5.13 26.97 10.65
CA LYS A 368 6.59 26.85 10.76
C LYS A 368 7.29 27.08 9.43
N GLN A 369 6.73 26.59 8.33
CA GLN A 369 7.26 26.82 6.97
C GLN A 369 7.19 28.31 6.62
N ILE A 370 6.06 28.98 6.91
CA ILE A 370 5.88 30.42 6.72
C ILE A 370 6.93 31.20 7.53
N ALA A 371 7.00 30.96 8.84
CA ALA A 371 7.95 31.65 9.72
C ALA A 371 9.42 31.43 9.30
N THR A 372 9.75 30.26 8.78
CA THR A 372 11.09 29.95 8.25
C THR A 372 11.41 30.79 7.02
N ASN A 373 10.45 30.92 6.09
CA ASN A 373 10.61 31.74 4.89
C ASN A 373 10.71 33.23 5.23
N GLU A 374 9.84 33.74 6.10
CA GLU A 374 9.90 35.16 6.58
C GLU A 374 11.25 35.47 7.23
N GLY A 375 11.77 34.54 8.04
CA GLY A 375 13.11 34.69 8.66
C GLY A 375 14.25 34.70 7.66
N ARG A 376 14.04 34.19 6.42
CA ARG A 376 14.98 34.27 5.29
C ARG A 376 14.70 35.45 4.34
N GLY A 377 13.64 36.21 4.58
CA GLY A 377 13.23 37.34 3.74
C GLY A 377 12.34 36.97 2.57
N TYR A 378 11.76 35.75 2.55
CA TYR A 378 10.79 35.30 1.53
C TYR A 378 9.36 35.52 2.03
N TYR A 379 8.60 36.39 1.34
CA TYR A 379 7.19 36.70 1.65
C TYR A 379 6.22 36.20 0.59
N SER A 380 6.74 35.60 -0.45
CA SER A 380 5.97 34.96 -1.53
C SER A 380 6.74 33.74 -2.05
N TYR A 381 6.02 32.86 -2.76
CA TYR A 381 6.63 31.70 -3.39
C TYR A 381 7.71 32.14 -4.38
N ASP A 382 8.87 31.51 -4.28
CA ASP A 382 10.01 31.72 -5.19
C ASP A 382 10.49 30.36 -5.71
N MET A 383 10.18 30.08 -6.97
CA MET A 383 10.56 28.83 -7.62
C MET A 383 12.07 28.66 -7.77
N LEU A 384 12.82 29.80 -7.87
CA LEU A 384 14.27 29.78 -8.15
C LEU A 384 15.12 29.75 -6.88
N ALA A 385 14.56 30.10 -5.73
CA ALA A 385 15.29 30.10 -4.47
C ALA A 385 15.46 28.66 -3.94
N SER A 386 16.67 28.16 -3.94
CA SER A 386 16.97 26.79 -3.51
C SER A 386 16.74 26.54 -2.01
N ASP A 387 16.77 27.58 -1.19
CA ASP A 387 16.56 27.55 0.25
C ASP A 387 15.15 27.97 0.67
N TYR A 388 14.25 28.29 -0.27
CA TYR A 388 12.83 28.48 -0.01
C TYR A 388 12.22 27.17 0.49
N VAL A 389 11.43 27.21 1.55
CA VAL A 389 10.66 26.07 2.07
C VAL A 389 9.26 26.12 1.48
N SER A 390 8.88 25.12 0.69
CA SER A 390 7.52 25.05 0.11
C SER A 390 6.48 25.01 1.22
N ILE A 391 5.55 25.96 1.18
CA ILE A 391 4.44 26.02 2.15
C ILE A 391 3.40 25.00 1.74
N GLN A 392 3.16 24.03 2.63
CA GLN A 392 2.29 22.89 2.33
C GLN A 392 0.95 22.98 3.07
N HIS A 393 -0.11 22.65 2.38
CA HIS A 393 -1.50 22.57 2.81
C HIS A 393 -2.06 21.18 2.46
N ASP A 394 -3.35 21.13 2.16
CA ASP A 394 -4.02 19.87 1.81
C ASP A 394 -3.69 19.43 0.37
N GLU A 395 -3.65 18.13 0.17
CA GLU A 395 -3.59 17.50 -1.15
C GLU A 395 -4.81 16.61 -1.36
N LEU A 396 -5.55 16.82 -2.45
CA LEU A 396 -6.66 15.95 -2.85
C LEU A 396 -6.27 15.16 -4.10
N ASN A 397 -6.41 13.84 -4.02
CA ASN A 397 -6.20 12.92 -5.13
C ASN A 397 -7.52 12.27 -5.55
N VAL A 398 -7.75 12.20 -6.86
CA VAL A 398 -8.89 11.51 -7.48
C VAL A 398 -8.35 10.50 -8.47
N GLU A 399 -8.91 9.29 -8.50
CA GLU A 399 -8.58 8.28 -9.50
C GLU A 399 -9.84 7.62 -10.03
N LEU A 400 -9.92 7.48 -11.36
CA LEU A 400 -10.86 6.62 -12.07
C LEU A 400 -10.06 5.52 -12.77
N ASN A 401 -10.46 4.25 -12.59
CA ASN A 401 -9.78 3.13 -13.22
C ASN A 401 -10.74 2.07 -13.74
N TYR A 402 -10.21 1.25 -14.66
CA TYR A 402 -10.83 0.02 -15.12
C TYR A 402 -9.85 -1.14 -14.93
N THR A 403 -10.21 -2.11 -14.11
CA THR A 403 -9.42 -3.33 -13.95
C THR A 403 -9.89 -4.37 -14.95
N TYR A 404 -9.07 -4.65 -15.94
CA TYR A 404 -9.25 -5.71 -16.92
C TYR A 404 -8.53 -6.97 -16.42
N GLN A 405 -9.30 -7.96 -15.96
CA GLN A 405 -8.75 -9.26 -15.56
C GLN A 405 -8.66 -10.16 -16.77
N TRP A 406 -7.52 -10.18 -17.47
CA TRP A 406 -7.33 -11.03 -18.64
C TRP A 406 -7.46 -12.51 -18.29
N SER A 407 -6.75 -12.94 -17.24
CA SER A 407 -6.86 -14.25 -16.62
C SER A 407 -6.60 -14.10 -15.12
N PRO A 408 -6.80 -15.10 -14.27
CA PRO A 408 -6.36 -15.04 -12.87
C PRO A 408 -4.88 -14.74 -12.70
N ALA A 409 -4.04 -15.08 -13.71
CA ALA A 409 -2.61 -14.81 -13.71
C ALA A 409 -2.26 -13.37 -14.12
N VAL A 410 -3.08 -12.68 -14.93
CA VAL A 410 -2.71 -11.39 -15.56
C VAL A 410 -3.82 -10.37 -15.39
N MET A 411 -3.48 -9.24 -14.80
CA MET A 411 -4.34 -8.07 -14.61
C MET A 411 -3.71 -6.83 -15.27
N LEU A 412 -4.55 -6.03 -15.93
CA LEU A 412 -4.22 -4.71 -16.47
C LEU A 412 -5.20 -3.70 -15.87
N ARG A 413 -4.69 -2.55 -15.40
CA ARG A 413 -5.52 -1.50 -14.81
C ARG A 413 -5.09 -0.13 -15.36
N PRO A 414 -5.60 0.30 -16.53
CA PRO A 414 -5.52 1.70 -16.93
C PRO A 414 -6.26 2.59 -15.93
N ASN A 415 -5.71 3.78 -15.70
CA ASN A 415 -6.30 4.77 -14.80
C ASN A 415 -6.03 6.20 -15.26
N LEU A 416 -6.87 7.10 -14.78
CA LEU A 416 -6.72 8.55 -14.89
C LEU A 416 -6.78 9.12 -13.48
N GLN A 417 -5.78 9.92 -13.13
CA GLN A 417 -5.68 10.58 -11.83
C GLN A 417 -5.71 12.10 -12.00
N TYR A 418 -6.34 12.77 -11.03
CA TYR A 418 -6.28 14.22 -10.87
C TYR A 418 -5.72 14.50 -9.47
N ILE A 419 -4.67 15.31 -9.40
CA ILE A 419 -3.99 15.67 -8.17
C ILE A 419 -4.14 17.18 -7.99
N TYR A 420 -4.96 17.58 -7.04
CA TYR A 420 -5.17 18.97 -6.66
C TYR A 420 -4.14 19.37 -5.60
N GLN A 421 -3.44 20.49 -5.84
CA GLN A 421 -2.34 21.00 -5.01
C GLN A 421 -1.28 19.90 -4.72
N PRO A 422 -0.48 19.51 -5.71
CA PRO A 422 0.53 18.46 -5.54
C PRO A 422 1.44 18.70 -4.33
N SER A 423 1.53 17.70 -3.45
CA SER A 423 2.21 17.77 -2.14
C SER A 423 1.71 18.91 -1.25
N GLY A 424 0.50 19.42 -1.47
CA GLY A 424 -0.11 20.51 -0.70
C GLY A 424 0.42 21.90 -1.03
N VAL A 425 1.16 22.09 -2.11
CA VAL A 425 1.74 23.40 -2.51
C VAL A 425 0.80 24.11 -3.47
N LYS A 426 0.21 25.22 -3.04
CA LYS A 426 -0.82 25.96 -3.81
C LYS A 426 -0.31 26.57 -5.12
N GLU A 427 0.97 26.86 -5.18
CA GLU A 427 1.63 27.49 -6.32
C GLU A 427 2.09 26.49 -7.39
N VAL A 428 1.94 25.18 -7.11
CA VAL A 428 2.16 24.12 -8.10
C VAL A 428 0.83 23.85 -8.80
N ASP A 429 0.87 23.82 -10.12
CA ASP A 429 -0.32 23.56 -10.92
C ASP A 429 -0.90 22.15 -10.64
N ASP A 430 -2.23 22.05 -10.62
CA ASP A 430 -2.91 20.77 -10.49
C ASP A 430 -2.51 19.83 -11.62
N ALA A 431 -2.36 18.53 -11.31
CA ALA A 431 -1.81 17.60 -12.29
C ALA A 431 -2.83 16.57 -12.77
N TRP A 432 -2.83 16.32 -14.08
CA TRP A 432 -3.50 15.19 -14.70
C TRP A 432 -2.49 14.10 -15.04
N VAL A 433 -2.74 12.89 -14.57
CA VAL A 433 -1.83 11.73 -14.73
C VAL A 433 -2.59 10.57 -15.35
N ALA A 434 -2.06 10.02 -16.45
CA ALA A 434 -2.50 8.72 -16.97
C ALA A 434 -1.59 7.62 -16.45
N GLY A 435 -2.18 6.52 -15.99
CA GLY A 435 -1.46 5.37 -15.44
C GLY A 435 -1.89 4.04 -16.02
N LEU A 436 -1.00 3.05 -15.88
CA LEU A 436 -1.28 1.65 -16.20
C LEU A 436 -0.59 0.75 -15.17
N SER A 437 -1.38 0.02 -14.39
CA SER A 437 -0.87 -1.06 -13.56
C SER A 437 -0.97 -2.40 -14.29
N VAL A 438 0.09 -3.18 -14.24
CA VAL A 438 0.15 -4.55 -14.76
C VAL A 438 0.59 -5.48 -13.63
N LYS A 439 -0.19 -6.51 -13.35
CA LYS A 439 0.17 -7.56 -12.38
C LYS A 439 0.21 -8.91 -13.07
N VAL A 440 1.28 -9.66 -12.79
CA VAL A 440 1.48 -11.02 -13.30
C VAL A 440 1.80 -11.94 -12.14
N ASN A 441 1.04 -13.04 -12.00
CA ASN A 441 1.29 -14.11 -11.04
C ASN A 441 1.88 -15.31 -11.79
N PHE A 442 3.00 -15.85 -11.26
CA PHE A 442 3.74 -16.95 -11.88
C PHE A 442 3.47 -18.30 -11.21
#